data_6dd39e6ca80e2b58c36c86f1956b5332
#
_entry.id   6dd39e6ca80e2b58c36c86f1956b5332
#
_cell.length_a   1.000
_cell.length_b   1.000
_cell.length_c   1.000
_cell.angle_alpha   90.00
_cell.angle_beta   90.00
_cell.angle_gamma   90.00
#
_symmetry.space_group_name_H-M   'P 1'
#
loop_
_entity.id
_entity.type
_entity.pdbx_description
1 polymer ?
#
loop_
_entity_poly.entity_id
_entity_poly.type
_entity_poly.pdbx_seq_one_letter_code
_entity_poly.pdbx_strand_id
1 'polypeptide(L)'
;DSIDSQESTLTGYTTYALFGIDHRDKNTALGGENSDTIIIASVNNDTKDVKLVSVYRDTLLNLGNDTYSKANAAYAYGEAEQAITMLNTNLDLNISEYATVNFNALTTIIDDLGGLDMDMSYAEIVHMNNYCVETSEETGKDYTPIELPDRPDDIEAVQYHYHLNGVQATSYCRIRYTASLDMGRTERQRRVIQMIVSKAKSAGLGKI
;
A
#
# COMPACT_ATOMS: atom_id res chain seq x y z
N ASP A 1 22.29 -22.80 -10.29
CA ASP A 1 23.39 -21.85 -10.11
C ASP A 1 22.99 -20.95 -8.96
N SER A 2 23.77 -21.04 -7.88
CA SER A 2 23.59 -20.26 -6.67
C SER A 2 23.62 -18.76 -7.02
N ILE A 3 22.54 -18.05 -6.72
CA ILE A 3 22.58 -16.60 -6.60
C ILE A 3 23.61 -16.34 -5.49
N ASP A 4 24.78 -15.88 -5.87
CA ASP A 4 25.80 -15.41 -4.93
C ASP A 4 25.12 -14.34 -4.07
N SER A 5 24.94 -14.65 -2.80
CA SER A 5 24.45 -13.68 -1.82
C SER A 5 25.52 -12.60 -1.73
N GLN A 6 25.38 -11.54 -2.54
CA GLN A 6 26.11 -10.32 -2.28
C GLN A 6 25.75 -9.90 -0.87
N GLU A 7 26.72 -9.87 0.01
CA GLU A 7 26.57 -9.34 1.34
C GLU A 7 25.95 -7.94 1.19
N SER A 8 24.70 -7.82 1.59
CA SER A 8 23.97 -6.55 1.49
C SER A 8 24.77 -5.48 2.21
N THR A 9 25.14 -4.45 1.46
CA THR A 9 25.79 -3.24 2.01
C THR A 9 24.88 -2.48 2.99
N LEU A 10 23.66 -2.96 3.21
CA LEU A 10 22.68 -2.44 4.16
C LEU A 10 22.75 -3.19 5.51
N THR A 11 23.97 -3.32 6.08
CA THR A 11 24.11 -3.83 7.45
C THR A 11 23.32 -2.92 8.40
N GLY A 12 22.50 -3.51 9.26
CA GLY A 12 21.64 -2.78 10.21
C GLY A 12 20.23 -2.45 9.71
N TYR A 13 19.85 -2.91 8.53
CA TYR A 13 18.49 -2.77 8.01
C TYR A 13 17.91 -4.14 7.62
N THR A 14 16.60 -4.28 7.83
CA THR A 14 15.81 -5.40 7.28
C THR A 14 14.85 -4.83 6.24
N THR A 15 14.82 -5.47 5.07
CA THR A 15 14.01 -4.97 3.95
C THR A 15 12.86 -5.95 3.68
N TYR A 16 11.65 -5.42 3.61
CA TYR A 16 10.41 -6.14 3.37
C TYR A 16 9.77 -5.70 2.06
N ALA A 17 9.07 -6.61 1.39
CA ALA A 17 8.17 -6.26 0.31
C ALA A 17 6.72 -6.24 0.81
N LEU A 18 5.98 -5.20 0.45
CA LEU A 18 4.56 -5.07 0.75
C LEU A 18 3.79 -5.06 -0.58
N PHE A 19 2.86 -6.00 -0.72
CA PHE A 19 2.03 -6.13 -1.90
C PHE A 19 0.57 -5.86 -1.56
N GLY A 20 -0.05 -4.96 -2.33
CA GLY A 20 -1.49 -4.75 -2.30
C GLY A 20 -2.14 -5.44 -3.49
N ILE A 21 -3.08 -6.36 -3.23
CA ILE A 21 -3.82 -7.09 -4.25
C ILE A 21 -5.31 -6.74 -4.20
N ASP A 22 -5.94 -6.69 -5.37
CA ASP A 22 -7.40 -6.52 -5.51
C ASP A 22 -8.03 -7.91 -5.70
N HIS A 23 -8.26 -8.60 -4.58
CA HIS A 23 -8.89 -9.92 -4.58
C HIS A 23 -10.40 -9.77 -4.38
N ARG A 24 -11.17 -9.86 -5.47
CA ARG A 24 -12.64 -9.65 -5.46
C ARG A 24 -13.45 -10.92 -5.26
N ASP A 25 -12.87 -12.09 -5.55
CA ASP A 25 -13.60 -13.35 -5.45
C ASP A 25 -13.21 -14.13 -4.18
N LYS A 26 -14.09 -14.11 -3.18
CA LYS A 26 -13.91 -14.80 -1.89
C LYS A 26 -13.84 -16.34 -2.01
N ASN A 27 -14.14 -16.91 -3.20
CA ASN A 27 -14.24 -18.36 -3.42
C ASN A 27 -13.09 -18.92 -4.25
N THR A 28 -12.22 -18.09 -4.82
CA THR A 28 -11.04 -18.55 -5.56
C THR A 28 -9.79 -18.54 -4.67
N ALA A 29 -8.91 -19.51 -4.89
CA ALA A 29 -7.59 -19.48 -4.28
C ALA A 29 -6.83 -18.23 -4.74
N LEU A 30 -5.99 -17.67 -3.88
CA LEU A 30 -5.06 -16.60 -4.26
C LEU A 30 -4.21 -17.11 -5.43
N GLY A 31 -4.14 -16.37 -6.51
CA GLY A 31 -3.31 -16.67 -7.68
C GLY A 31 -3.85 -16.05 -8.98
N GLY A 32 -2.96 -15.59 -9.82
CA GLY A 32 -3.29 -14.96 -11.09
C GLY A 32 -3.67 -13.48 -11.01
N GLU A 33 -3.59 -12.88 -9.82
CA GLU A 33 -3.89 -11.46 -9.60
C GLU A 33 -2.67 -10.59 -9.75
N ASN A 34 -2.84 -9.39 -10.29
CA ASN A 34 -1.79 -8.39 -10.32
C ASN A 34 -1.68 -7.69 -8.94
N SER A 35 -0.45 -7.36 -8.53
CA SER A 35 -0.26 -6.48 -7.39
C SER A 35 -0.45 -5.02 -7.82
N ASP A 36 -1.51 -4.39 -7.37
CA ASP A 36 -1.77 -2.98 -7.67
C ASP A 36 -0.89 -2.01 -6.87
N THR A 37 -0.34 -2.48 -5.77
CA THR A 37 0.59 -1.75 -4.89
C THR A 37 1.83 -2.59 -4.68
N ILE A 38 3.00 -1.98 -4.89
CA ILE A 38 4.32 -2.59 -4.64
C ILE A 38 5.13 -1.57 -3.84
N ILE A 39 5.40 -1.87 -2.57
CA ILE A 39 6.16 -1.00 -1.68
C ILE A 39 7.31 -1.80 -1.05
N ILE A 40 8.49 -1.23 -1.07
CA ILE A 40 9.66 -1.72 -0.35
C ILE A 40 9.74 -0.96 0.97
N ALA A 41 9.77 -1.68 2.08
CA ALA A 41 9.92 -1.12 3.41
C ALA A 41 11.28 -1.50 3.99
N SER A 42 12.17 -0.53 4.18
CA SER A 42 13.47 -0.74 4.79
C SER A 42 13.43 -0.24 6.25
N VAL A 43 13.61 -1.16 7.18
CA VAL A 43 13.53 -0.92 8.62
C VAL A 43 14.94 -0.89 9.21
N ASN A 44 15.30 0.21 9.86
CA ASN A 44 16.53 0.27 10.66
C ASN A 44 16.37 -0.61 11.90
N ASN A 45 17.26 -1.58 12.10
CA ASN A 45 17.15 -2.57 13.16
C ASN A 45 17.34 -1.98 14.57
N ASP A 46 18.06 -0.87 14.68
CA ASP A 46 18.35 -0.19 15.95
C ASP A 46 17.28 0.85 16.28
N THR A 47 17.07 1.83 15.38
CA THR A 47 16.14 2.95 15.62
C THR A 47 14.69 2.59 15.34
N LYS A 48 14.46 1.52 14.60
CA LYS A 48 13.14 1.11 14.06
C LYS A 48 12.53 2.14 13.10
N ASP A 49 13.36 3.04 12.55
CA ASP A 49 12.91 3.94 11.49
C ASP A 49 12.61 3.15 10.21
N VAL A 50 11.53 3.52 9.56
CA VAL A 50 11.06 2.87 8.34
C VAL A 50 11.13 3.83 7.17
N LYS A 51 11.82 3.41 6.11
CA LYS A 51 11.82 4.08 4.81
C LYS A 51 10.94 3.29 3.85
N LEU A 52 10.04 3.98 3.16
CA LEU A 52 9.15 3.37 2.17
C LEU A 52 9.49 3.86 0.77
N VAL A 53 9.63 2.92 -0.16
CA VAL A 53 9.83 3.19 -1.60
C VAL A 53 8.73 2.48 -2.37
N SER A 54 7.97 3.24 -3.16
CA SER A 54 6.96 2.65 -4.05
C SER A 54 7.57 2.33 -5.40
N VAL A 55 7.28 1.14 -5.91
CA VAL A 55 7.57 0.74 -7.29
C VAL A 55 6.28 0.90 -8.09
N TYR A 56 6.31 1.71 -9.15
CA TYR A 56 5.13 1.89 -9.99
C TYR A 56 4.77 0.58 -10.70
N ARG A 57 3.52 0.17 -10.61
CA ARG A 57 3.01 -1.10 -11.11
C ARG A 57 3.26 -1.33 -12.61
N ASP A 58 3.29 -0.24 -13.39
CA ASP A 58 3.48 -0.28 -14.85
C ASP A 58 4.95 -0.15 -15.28
N THR A 59 5.90 -0.11 -14.33
CA THR A 59 7.34 -0.08 -14.62
C THR A 59 7.74 -1.37 -15.34
N LEU A 60 8.46 -1.25 -16.45
CA LEU A 60 8.98 -2.38 -17.18
C LEU A 60 10.23 -2.94 -16.48
N LEU A 61 10.15 -4.15 -15.96
CA LEU A 61 11.23 -4.80 -15.21
C LEU A 61 11.46 -6.23 -15.70
N ASN A 62 12.67 -6.75 -15.50
CA ASN A 62 12.98 -8.16 -15.64
C ASN A 62 12.30 -8.95 -14.52
N LEU A 63 11.47 -9.93 -14.87
CA LEU A 63 10.75 -10.74 -13.87
C LEU A 63 11.65 -11.74 -13.12
N GLY A 64 12.97 -11.73 -13.37
CA GLY A 64 13.94 -12.66 -12.76
C GLY A 64 14.24 -13.91 -13.60
N ASN A 65 13.76 -13.95 -14.85
CA ASN A 65 13.92 -15.07 -15.79
C ASN A 65 14.22 -14.59 -17.22
N ASP A 66 14.84 -13.42 -17.36
CA ASP A 66 15.10 -12.71 -18.62
C ASP A 66 13.83 -12.35 -19.43
N THR A 67 12.66 -12.45 -18.80
CA THR A 67 11.40 -11.98 -19.37
C THR A 67 11.06 -10.61 -18.79
N TYR A 68 10.81 -9.63 -19.65
CA TYR A 68 10.46 -8.28 -19.26
C TYR A 68 8.95 -8.06 -19.35
N SER A 69 8.34 -7.53 -18.29
CA SER A 69 6.93 -7.16 -18.25
C SER A 69 6.71 -6.01 -17.26
N LYS A 70 5.45 -5.58 -17.12
CA LYS A 70 5.06 -4.66 -16.05
C LYS A 70 5.32 -5.28 -14.68
N ALA A 71 5.80 -4.48 -13.73
CA ALA A 71 6.14 -4.94 -12.39
C ALA A 71 4.98 -5.67 -11.69
N ASN A 72 3.74 -5.19 -11.87
CA ASN A 72 2.56 -5.80 -11.27
C ASN A 72 2.27 -7.22 -11.79
N ALA A 73 2.69 -7.55 -13.02
CA ALA A 73 2.49 -8.86 -13.61
C ALA A 73 3.31 -9.97 -12.92
N ALA A 74 4.41 -9.63 -12.26
CA ALA A 74 5.22 -10.61 -11.54
C ALA A 74 4.39 -11.38 -10.50
N TYR A 75 3.51 -10.68 -9.78
CA TYR A 75 2.65 -11.30 -8.78
C TYR A 75 1.64 -12.28 -9.42
N ALA A 76 1.08 -11.97 -10.58
CA ALA A 76 0.18 -12.87 -11.30
C ALA A 76 0.86 -14.15 -11.83
N TYR A 77 2.15 -14.10 -12.11
CA TYR A 77 2.90 -15.26 -12.63
C TYR A 77 3.40 -16.22 -11.55
N GLY A 78 3.68 -15.77 -10.35
CA GLY A 78 4.23 -16.60 -9.28
C GLY A 78 4.11 -15.98 -7.90
N GLU A 79 3.04 -15.20 -7.69
CA GLU A 79 2.71 -14.59 -6.41
C GLU A 79 3.86 -13.75 -5.82
N ALA A 80 3.96 -13.72 -4.49
CA ALA A 80 4.96 -12.91 -3.80
C ALA A 80 6.40 -13.34 -4.11
N GLU A 81 6.66 -14.63 -4.31
CA GLU A 81 8.01 -15.14 -4.60
C GLU A 81 8.56 -14.60 -5.92
N GLN A 82 7.74 -14.61 -6.97
CA GLN A 82 8.13 -14.06 -8.27
C GLN A 82 8.29 -12.53 -8.21
N ALA A 83 7.40 -11.85 -7.48
CA ALA A 83 7.48 -10.41 -7.30
C ALA A 83 8.73 -10.00 -6.50
N ILE A 84 9.12 -10.75 -5.47
CA ILE A 84 10.38 -10.55 -4.73
C ILE A 84 11.59 -10.80 -5.62
N THR A 85 11.59 -11.88 -6.38
CA THR A 85 12.67 -12.18 -7.34
C THR A 85 12.86 -11.04 -8.33
N MET A 86 11.78 -10.51 -8.88
CA MET A 86 11.81 -9.32 -9.75
C MET A 86 12.44 -8.11 -9.03
N LEU A 87 11.99 -7.79 -7.80
CA LEU A 87 12.52 -6.65 -7.05
C LEU A 87 14.01 -6.81 -6.75
N ASN A 88 14.43 -7.98 -6.27
CA ASN A 88 15.83 -8.26 -5.96
C ASN A 88 16.71 -8.17 -7.21
N THR A 89 16.26 -8.72 -8.34
CA THR A 89 17.02 -8.73 -9.60
C THR A 89 17.23 -7.31 -10.16
N ASN A 90 16.20 -6.46 -10.12
CA ASN A 90 16.28 -5.15 -10.77
C ASN A 90 16.84 -4.04 -9.86
N LEU A 91 16.78 -4.21 -8.55
CA LEU A 91 17.13 -3.17 -7.57
C LEU A 91 18.33 -3.53 -6.70
N ASP A 92 18.97 -4.67 -6.98
CA ASP A 92 20.11 -5.20 -6.22
C ASP A 92 19.81 -5.29 -4.71
N LEU A 93 18.65 -5.87 -4.37
CA LEU A 93 18.16 -6.06 -3.02
C LEU A 93 18.21 -7.54 -2.62
N ASN A 94 18.11 -7.83 -1.33
CA ASN A 94 17.99 -9.19 -0.79
C ASN A 94 16.74 -9.35 0.08
N ILE A 95 15.59 -8.95 -0.45
CA ILE A 95 14.31 -9.12 0.23
C ILE A 95 14.01 -10.61 0.37
N SER A 96 13.70 -11.05 1.61
CA SER A 96 13.27 -12.41 1.92
C SER A 96 11.92 -12.46 2.63
N GLU A 97 11.48 -11.33 3.17
CA GLU A 97 10.27 -11.19 3.95
C GLU A 97 9.25 -10.33 3.21
N TYR A 98 7.98 -10.68 3.31
CA TYR A 98 6.92 -9.91 2.67
C TYR A 98 5.61 -9.93 3.44
N ALA A 99 4.73 -9.00 3.10
CA ALA A 99 3.33 -9.03 3.49
C ALA A 99 2.45 -8.72 2.29
N THR A 100 1.38 -9.49 2.13
CA THR A 100 0.35 -9.25 1.13
C THR A 100 -0.93 -8.82 1.83
N VAL A 101 -1.52 -7.71 1.38
CA VAL A 101 -2.68 -7.08 1.98
C VAL A 101 -3.75 -6.85 0.91
N ASN A 102 -4.96 -7.30 1.16
CA ASN A 102 -6.15 -6.93 0.41
C ASN A 102 -6.92 -5.82 1.14
N PHE A 103 -7.99 -5.31 0.52
CA PHE A 103 -8.78 -4.23 1.11
C PHE A 103 -9.41 -4.60 2.45
N ASN A 104 -9.85 -5.86 2.62
CA ASN A 104 -10.43 -6.32 3.88
C ASN A 104 -9.40 -6.33 5.02
N ALA A 105 -8.21 -6.86 4.76
CA ALA A 105 -7.10 -6.87 5.73
C ALA A 105 -6.67 -5.44 6.09
N LEU A 106 -6.52 -4.55 5.09
CA LEU A 106 -6.16 -3.15 5.31
C LEU A 106 -7.20 -2.44 6.20
N THR A 107 -8.48 -2.61 5.87
CA THR A 107 -9.59 -2.04 6.64
C THR A 107 -9.56 -2.52 8.09
N THR A 108 -9.34 -3.83 8.30
CA THR A 108 -9.29 -4.42 9.65
C THR A 108 -8.10 -3.88 10.46
N ILE A 109 -6.91 -3.83 9.86
CA ILE A 109 -5.71 -3.28 10.52
C ILE A 109 -5.95 -1.82 10.96
N ILE A 110 -6.55 -1.01 10.12
CA ILE A 110 -6.81 0.39 10.43
C ILE A 110 -7.83 0.52 11.58
N ASP A 111 -8.90 -0.27 11.56
CA ASP A 111 -9.91 -0.28 12.63
C ASP A 111 -9.31 -0.76 13.96
N ASP A 112 -8.49 -1.82 13.95
CA ASP A 112 -7.82 -2.36 15.14
C ASP A 112 -6.84 -1.33 15.75
N LEU A 113 -6.24 -0.48 14.92
CA LEU A 113 -5.43 0.65 15.36
C LEU A 113 -6.26 1.84 15.85
N GLY A 114 -7.59 1.79 15.77
CA GLY A 114 -8.50 2.85 16.15
C GLY A 114 -8.58 4.00 15.13
N GLY A 115 -8.49 3.71 13.85
CA GLY A 115 -8.60 4.68 12.75
C GLY A 115 -7.31 5.47 12.47
N LEU A 116 -7.37 6.42 11.53
CA LEU A 116 -6.25 7.29 11.15
C LEU A 116 -6.69 8.76 11.09
N ASP A 117 -5.85 9.66 11.63
CA ASP A 117 -6.09 11.12 11.57
C ASP A 117 -5.41 11.69 10.33
N MET A 118 -6.19 12.18 9.36
CA MET A 118 -5.70 12.55 8.04
C MET A 118 -6.10 13.97 7.64
N ASP A 119 -5.15 14.68 7.04
CA ASP A 119 -5.42 15.94 6.34
C ASP A 119 -5.76 15.64 4.88
N MET A 120 -6.84 16.24 4.38
CA MET A 120 -7.39 15.97 3.05
C MET A 120 -7.80 17.25 2.34
N SER A 121 -7.81 17.20 1.00
CA SER A 121 -8.45 18.21 0.17
C SER A 121 -9.96 17.95 0.02
N TYR A 122 -10.71 18.97 -0.43
CA TYR A 122 -12.13 18.80 -0.77
C TYR A 122 -12.33 17.71 -1.83
N ALA A 123 -11.50 17.71 -2.87
CA ALA A 123 -11.56 16.71 -3.94
C ALA A 123 -11.32 15.29 -3.40
N GLU A 124 -10.38 15.11 -2.47
CA GLU A 124 -10.12 13.81 -1.85
C GLU A 124 -11.29 13.33 -1.02
N ILE A 125 -11.99 14.20 -0.27
CA ILE A 125 -13.19 13.84 0.50
C ILE A 125 -14.29 13.35 -0.43
N VAL A 126 -14.59 14.09 -1.50
CA VAL A 126 -15.59 13.70 -2.49
C VAL A 126 -15.30 12.33 -3.09
N HIS A 127 -14.07 12.13 -3.55
CA HIS A 127 -13.68 10.87 -4.19
C HIS A 127 -13.64 9.71 -3.20
N MET A 128 -13.14 9.92 -1.98
CA MET A 128 -13.15 8.92 -0.92
C MET A 128 -14.58 8.45 -0.62
N ASN A 129 -15.53 9.37 -0.42
CA ASN A 129 -16.93 9.02 -0.16
C ASN A 129 -17.52 8.17 -1.28
N ASN A 130 -17.18 8.46 -2.56
CA ASN A 130 -17.63 7.66 -3.70
C ASN A 130 -17.07 6.23 -3.65
N TYR A 131 -15.80 6.05 -3.26
CA TYR A 131 -15.20 4.72 -3.13
C TYR A 131 -15.65 3.95 -1.88
N CYS A 132 -16.18 4.63 -0.86
CA CYS A 132 -16.66 3.97 0.37
C CYS A 132 -17.80 2.97 0.10
N VAL A 133 -18.66 3.21 -0.89
CA VAL A 133 -19.74 2.29 -1.27
C VAL A 133 -19.16 0.94 -1.67
N GLU A 134 -18.28 0.93 -2.67
CA GLU A 134 -17.65 -0.29 -3.17
C GLU A 134 -16.78 -0.97 -2.10
N THR A 135 -16.02 -0.19 -1.32
CA THR A 135 -15.18 -0.73 -0.23
C THR A 135 -16.02 -1.37 0.87
N SER A 136 -17.15 -0.78 1.23
CA SER A 136 -18.11 -1.33 2.20
C SER A 136 -18.68 -2.66 1.71
N GLU A 137 -19.11 -2.72 0.44
CA GLU A 137 -19.63 -3.95 -0.17
C GLU A 137 -18.58 -5.07 -0.21
N GLU A 138 -17.34 -4.75 -0.58
CA GLU A 138 -16.24 -5.72 -0.67
C GLU A 138 -15.82 -6.26 0.71
N THR A 139 -15.77 -5.40 1.72
CA THR A 139 -15.31 -5.75 3.08
C THR A 139 -16.43 -6.25 3.98
N GLY A 140 -17.69 -5.95 3.65
CA GLY A 140 -18.86 -6.22 4.48
C GLY A 140 -18.90 -5.37 5.75
N LYS A 141 -18.20 -4.21 5.77
CA LYS A 141 -18.14 -3.29 6.90
C LYS A 141 -18.92 -2.02 6.60
N ASP A 142 -19.62 -1.52 7.63
CA ASP A 142 -20.37 -0.29 7.55
C ASP A 142 -19.46 0.95 7.55
N TYR A 143 -19.96 2.04 6.96
CA TYR A 143 -19.31 3.34 7.01
C TYR A 143 -20.35 4.46 7.07
N THR A 144 -19.91 5.64 7.52
CA THR A 144 -20.68 6.87 7.41
C THR A 144 -19.94 7.82 6.48
N PRO A 145 -20.55 8.34 5.42
CA PRO A 145 -19.92 9.35 4.56
C PRO A 145 -19.54 10.57 5.39
N ILE A 146 -18.40 11.18 5.07
CA ILE A 146 -18.02 12.48 5.62
C ILE A 146 -18.93 13.54 5.00
N GLU A 147 -19.58 14.35 5.84
CA GLU A 147 -20.32 15.50 5.36
C GLU A 147 -19.36 16.47 4.65
N LEU A 148 -19.75 16.87 3.44
CA LEU A 148 -18.89 17.75 2.64
C LEU A 148 -18.90 19.15 3.25
N PRO A 149 -17.73 19.75 3.49
CA PRO A 149 -17.64 21.17 3.85
C PRO A 149 -18.08 22.06 2.68
N ASP A 150 -18.22 23.36 2.92
CA ASP A 150 -18.42 24.31 1.84
C ASP A 150 -17.32 24.17 0.79
N ARG A 151 -17.73 24.15 -0.49
CA ARG A 151 -16.78 23.97 -1.57
C ARG A 151 -15.84 25.18 -1.69
N PRO A 152 -14.53 24.99 -1.51
CA PRO A 152 -13.55 26.07 -1.65
C PRO A 152 -13.27 26.38 -3.11
N ASP A 153 -12.62 27.53 -3.38
CA ASP A 153 -12.16 27.91 -4.71
C ASP A 153 -11.11 26.93 -5.22
N ASP A 154 -10.16 26.56 -4.38
CA ASP A 154 -9.17 25.52 -4.65
C ASP A 154 -9.56 24.21 -3.99
N ILE A 155 -10.15 23.31 -4.77
CA ILE A 155 -10.62 22.01 -4.30
C ILE A 155 -9.50 21.01 -4.02
N GLU A 156 -8.28 21.26 -4.52
CA GLU A 156 -7.11 20.40 -4.32
C GLU A 156 -6.27 20.83 -3.11
N ALA A 157 -6.52 22.00 -2.54
CA ALA A 157 -5.82 22.44 -1.34
C ALA A 157 -6.13 21.54 -0.15
N VAL A 158 -5.07 21.00 0.50
CA VAL A 158 -5.18 20.16 1.70
C VAL A 158 -5.43 21.06 2.90
N GLN A 159 -6.66 21.06 3.42
CA GLN A 159 -7.07 21.98 4.50
C GLN A 159 -8.07 21.42 5.50
N TYR A 160 -8.53 20.17 5.32
CA TYR A 160 -9.51 19.54 6.20
C TYR A 160 -8.88 18.37 6.94
N HIS A 161 -9.13 18.29 8.24
CA HIS A 161 -8.63 17.24 9.12
C HIS A 161 -9.76 16.35 9.58
N TYR A 162 -9.63 15.02 9.35
CA TYR A 162 -10.63 14.03 9.72
C TYR A 162 -10.00 12.81 10.35
N HIS A 163 -10.73 12.23 11.30
CA HIS A 163 -10.47 10.89 11.81
C HIS A 163 -11.21 9.87 10.95
N LEU A 164 -10.46 9.03 10.22
CA LEU A 164 -11.02 8.05 9.29
C LEU A 164 -11.04 6.66 9.90
N ASN A 165 -12.16 5.93 9.73
CA ASN A 165 -12.22 4.50 10.00
C ASN A 165 -11.56 3.69 8.87
N GLY A 166 -11.52 2.35 9.03
CA GLY A 166 -10.87 1.46 8.08
C GLY A 166 -11.47 1.55 6.66
N VAL A 167 -12.80 1.61 6.53
CA VAL A 167 -13.46 1.73 5.21
C VAL A 167 -13.07 3.04 4.53
N GLN A 168 -13.12 4.16 5.25
CA GLN A 168 -12.79 5.48 4.72
C GLN A 168 -11.31 5.57 4.31
N ALA A 169 -10.38 5.16 5.17
CA ALA A 169 -8.95 5.20 4.87
C ALA A 169 -8.54 4.24 3.74
N THR A 170 -9.16 3.06 3.66
CA THR A 170 -8.97 2.13 2.52
C THR A 170 -9.50 2.75 1.23
N SER A 171 -10.67 3.39 1.27
CA SER A 171 -11.26 4.10 0.12
C SER A 171 -10.38 5.27 -0.34
N TYR A 172 -9.74 5.99 0.58
CA TYR A 172 -8.75 7.02 0.26
C TYR A 172 -7.58 6.46 -0.54
N CYS A 173 -7.09 5.26 -0.22
CA CYS A 173 -6.04 4.58 -0.99
C CYS A 173 -6.45 4.23 -2.44
N ARG A 174 -7.76 4.17 -2.73
CA ARG A 174 -8.30 3.79 -4.05
C ARG A 174 -8.49 4.97 -5.00
N ILE A 175 -8.42 6.22 -4.52
CA ILE A 175 -8.66 7.42 -5.31
C ILE A 175 -7.72 7.49 -6.51
N ARG A 176 -8.31 7.65 -7.72
CA ARG A 176 -7.58 7.80 -8.99
C ARG A 176 -7.86 9.14 -9.69
N TYR A 177 -8.96 9.80 -9.35
CA TYR A 177 -9.50 10.96 -10.07
C TYR A 177 -9.14 12.29 -9.39
N THR A 178 -7.85 12.51 -9.11
CA THR A 178 -7.31 13.81 -8.70
C THR A 178 -6.30 14.28 -9.73
N ALA A 179 -5.86 15.53 -9.64
CA ALA A 179 -4.91 16.12 -10.59
C ALA A 179 -3.61 15.29 -10.79
N SER A 180 -3.23 14.49 -9.79
CA SER A 180 -2.03 13.66 -9.81
C SER A 180 -2.24 12.21 -10.33
N LEU A 181 -3.46 11.83 -10.73
CA LEU A 181 -3.79 10.52 -11.33
C LEU A 181 -3.18 9.31 -10.56
N ASP A 182 -2.54 8.38 -11.27
CA ASP A 182 -1.93 7.16 -10.69
C ASP A 182 -0.75 7.46 -9.75
N MET A 183 -0.01 8.55 -9.97
CA MET A 183 1.05 8.98 -9.04
C MET A 183 0.46 9.37 -7.69
N GLY A 184 -0.66 10.09 -7.69
CA GLY A 184 -1.38 10.45 -6.47
C GLY A 184 -1.91 9.24 -5.73
N ARG A 185 -2.40 8.20 -6.42
CA ARG A 185 -2.83 6.95 -5.79
C ARG A 185 -1.66 6.29 -5.05
N THR A 186 -0.52 6.13 -5.69
CA THR A 186 0.67 5.53 -5.09
C THR A 186 1.15 6.32 -3.86
N GLU A 187 1.09 7.63 -3.91
CA GLU A 187 1.43 8.50 -2.78
C GLU A 187 0.47 8.35 -1.61
N ARG A 188 -0.85 8.29 -1.87
CA ARG A 188 -1.87 8.04 -0.83
C ARG A 188 -1.68 6.69 -0.15
N GLN A 189 -1.41 5.63 -0.91
CA GLN A 189 -1.12 4.31 -0.37
C GLN A 189 0.10 4.34 0.54
N ARG A 190 1.21 4.95 0.10
CA ARG A 190 2.42 5.10 0.91
C ARG A 190 2.15 5.90 2.19
N ARG A 191 1.39 7.00 2.08
CA ARG A 191 1.00 7.82 3.24
C ARG A 191 0.23 7.01 4.28
N VAL A 192 -0.78 6.25 3.88
CA VAL A 192 -1.56 5.39 4.77
C VAL A 192 -0.67 4.35 5.44
N ILE A 193 0.22 3.68 4.72
CA ILE A 193 1.17 2.72 5.30
C ILE A 193 2.10 3.39 6.32
N GLN A 194 2.61 4.59 6.04
CA GLN A 194 3.43 5.34 7.00
C GLN A 194 2.67 5.65 8.29
N MET A 195 1.41 6.01 8.18
CA MET A 195 0.55 6.30 9.35
C MET A 195 0.25 5.05 10.17
N ILE A 196 -0.03 3.91 9.51
CA ILE A 196 -0.21 2.62 10.16
C ILE A 196 1.06 2.25 10.95
N VAL A 197 2.24 2.33 10.31
CA VAL A 197 3.53 2.04 10.96
C VAL A 197 3.77 2.96 12.15
N SER A 198 3.52 4.27 12.01
CA SER A 198 3.71 5.25 13.09
C SER A 198 2.79 4.97 14.27
N LYS A 199 1.52 4.64 13.98
CA LYS A 199 0.52 4.35 15.00
C LYS A 199 0.80 3.01 15.72
N ALA A 200 1.20 1.99 14.98
CA ALA A 200 1.62 0.71 15.55
C ALA A 200 2.84 0.85 16.47
N LYS A 201 3.84 1.66 16.08
CA LYS A 201 4.99 1.98 16.95
C LYS A 201 4.55 2.67 18.24
N SER A 202 3.67 3.67 18.16
CA SER A 202 3.19 4.42 19.34
C SER A 202 2.34 3.55 20.28
N ALA A 203 1.63 2.56 19.73
CA ALA A 203 0.86 1.58 20.50
C ALA A 203 1.74 0.49 21.17
N GLY A 204 3.06 0.53 20.97
CA GLY A 204 4.00 -0.44 21.53
C GLY A 204 4.03 -1.78 20.81
N LEU A 205 3.35 -1.92 19.67
CA LEU A 205 3.34 -3.15 18.85
C LEU A 205 4.69 -3.40 18.12
N GLY A 206 5.61 -2.45 18.16
CA GLY A 206 6.97 -2.58 17.61
C GLY A 206 7.98 -3.26 18.54
N LYS A 207 7.54 -3.92 19.62
CA LYS A 207 8.40 -4.63 20.58
C LYS A 207 8.26 -6.15 20.50
N ILE A 208 7.60 -6.66 19.46
CA ILE A 208 7.51 -8.10 19.17
C ILE A 208 8.56 -8.45 18.13
#